data_b9d1267b5da9bdc72b539cd50ac2c5a0
#
_entry.id   b9d1267b5da9bdc72b539cd50ac2c5a0
#
_cell.length_a   1.000
_cell.length_b   1.000
_cell.length_c   1.000
_cell.angle_alpha   90.00
_cell.angle_beta   90.00
_cell.angle_gamma   90.00
#
_symmetry.space_group_name_H-M   'P 1'
#
loop_
_entity.id
_entity.type
_entity.pdbx_description
1 polymer ?
#
loop_
_entity_poly.entity_id
_entity_poly.type
_entity_poly.pdbx_seq_one_letter_code
_entity_poly.pdbx_strand_id
1 'polypeptide(L)'
;MKKLFISVLVVLCSITSMDAQKFNVSGSIETHASYLWRGSKECGTHVVPCLSLGYGNLTLQSYGFISFDGDYKEIDWDLSYSVGEFSFHLADYYARLSSYTTPENYFSFRKGETNHIQEAIICYEPQKLPFAIRWFTFVHGDWLPQDDGTLGRASFSSYLEPEIYHMFTPNSRLSLFCGASIFKGGYTSYTRDFAIINLELRYRHHLDFDHFRIPLQISYMINPYRKTSWLSAGVGIEF
;
A
#
# COMPACT_ATOMS: atom_id res chain seq x y z
N MET A 1 0.75 23.84 -14.16
CA MET A 1 1.00 22.82 -13.14
C MET A 1 1.61 23.37 -11.84
N LYS A 2 2.70 24.17 -11.85
CA LYS A 2 3.29 24.75 -10.61
C LYS A 2 2.31 25.58 -9.76
N LYS A 3 1.39 26.35 -10.38
CA LYS A 3 0.41 27.18 -9.66
C LYS A 3 -0.69 26.36 -8.96
N LEU A 4 -1.07 25.20 -9.52
CA LEU A 4 -2.09 24.31 -8.92
C LEU A 4 -1.53 23.63 -7.68
N PHE A 5 -0.26 23.19 -7.71
CA PHE A 5 0.42 22.55 -6.57
C PHE A 5 0.55 23.51 -5.37
N ILE A 6 0.89 24.77 -5.63
CA ILE A 6 1.00 25.81 -4.58
C ILE A 6 -0.39 26.13 -3.99
N SER A 7 -1.45 26.15 -4.80
CA SER A 7 -2.81 26.41 -4.33
C SER A 7 -3.35 25.27 -3.44
N VAL A 8 -3.05 24.03 -3.76
CA VAL A 8 -3.41 22.85 -2.93
C VAL A 8 -2.64 22.86 -1.61
N LEU A 9 -1.36 23.23 -1.63
CA LEU A 9 -0.54 23.35 -0.42
C LEU A 9 -1.03 24.47 0.51
N VAL A 10 -1.44 25.61 -0.04
CA VAL A 10 -1.98 26.75 0.73
C VAL A 10 -3.35 26.43 1.31
N VAL A 11 -4.20 25.70 0.62
CA VAL A 11 -5.51 25.24 1.15
C VAL A 11 -5.32 24.24 2.29
N LEU A 12 -4.34 23.32 2.20
CA LEU A 12 -4.00 22.40 3.28
C LEU A 12 -3.47 23.12 4.54
N CYS A 13 -2.77 24.24 4.39
CA CYS A 13 -2.27 25.03 5.52
C CYS A 13 -3.35 25.90 6.21
N SER A 14 -4.50 26.12 5.58
CA SER A 14 -5.53 27.03 6.11
C SER A 14 -6.64 26.34 6.94
N ILE A 15 -6.61 25.01 7.11
CA ILE A 15 -7.64 24.24 7.82
C ILE A 15 -7.25 23.94 9.29
N THR A 16 -6.19 24.50 9.81
CA THR A 16 -5.76 24.22 11.18
C THR A 16 -6.44 25.16 12.19
N SER A 17 -7.49 24.68 12.86
CA SER A 17 -7.78 25.10 14.23
C SER A 17 -6.56 24.73 15.09
N MET A 18 -5.96 25.71 15.76
CA MET A 18 -4.75 25.57 16.58
C MET A 18 -5.04 24.86 17.91
N ASP A 19 -5.39 23.57 17.85
CA ASP A 19 -5.10 22.69 18.98
C ASP A 19 -3.62 22.27 18.88
N ALA A 20 -2.92 22.21 20.02
CA ALA A 20 -1.48 21.90 20.05
C ALA A 20 -1.26 20.51 19.42
N GLN A 21 -0.93 20.52 18.14
CA GLN A 21 -0.70 19.30 17.35
C GLN A 21 0.53 18.59 17.90
N LYS A 22 0.34 17.37 18.41
CA LYS A 22 1.43 16.55 18.94
C LYS A 22 2.18 15.89 17.78
N PHE A 23 3.50 16.03 17.79
CA PHE A 23 4.36 15.22 16.96
C PHE A 23 4.43 13.80 17.52
N ASN A 24 4.24 12.80 16.67
CA ASN A 24 4.28 11.39 17.04
C ASN A 24 5.29 10.65 16.16
N VAL A 25 6.07 9.77 16.77
CA VAL A 25 7.01 8.87 16.08
C VAL A 25 6.70 7.45 16.53
N SER A 26 6.56 6.56 15.58
CA SER A 26 6.42 5.13 15.84
C SER A 26 7.17 4.32 14.78
N GLY A 27 7.47 3.08 15.10
CA GLY A 27 8.17 2.20 14.18
C GLY A 27 7.80 0.75 14.39
N SER A 28 8.08 -0.07 13.39
CA SER A 28 7.95 -1.51 13.48
C SER A 28 9.00 -2.23 12.66
N ILE A 29 9.24 -3.48 13.00
CA ILE A 29 9.97 -4.42 12.16
C ILE A 29 9.15 -5.71 12.16
N GLU A 30 8.65 -6.09 10.99
CA GLU A 30 7.88 -7.32 10.82
C GLU A 30 8.62 -8.28 9.86
N THR A 31 8.40 -9.58 10.04
CA THR A 31 8.87 -10.63 9.12
C THR A 31 7.68 -11.46 8.70
N HIS A 32 7.56 -11.72 7.41
CA HIS A 32 6.48 -12.52 6.83
C HIS A 32 7.03 -13.64 5.95
N ALA A 33 6.33 -14.77 5.92
CA ALA A 33 6.70 -15.93 5.08
C ALA A 33 6.55 -15.66 3.58
N SER A 34 5.65 -14.74 3.20
CA SER A 34 5.46 -14.30 1.82
C SER A 34 4.96 -12.86 1.80
N TYR A 35 5.47 -12.05 0.86
CA TYR A 35 4.92 -10.74 0.55
C TYR A 35 3.72 -10.91 -0.37
N LEU A 36 2.54 -10.72 0.20
CA LEU A 36 1.27 -10.80 -0.51
C LEU A 36 0.73 -9.38 -0.73
N TRP A 37 0.52 -9.02 -1.99
CA TRP A 37 0.05 -7.69 -2.36
C TRP A 37 -1.03 -7.77 -3.46
N ARG A 38 -2.26 -7.34 -3.15
CA ARG A 38 -3.39 -7.21 -4.09
C ARG A 38 -3.58 -8.39 -5.06
N GLY A 39 -3.58 -9.59 -4.51
CA GLY A 39 -3.78 -10.81 -5.31
C GLY A 39 -2.51 -11.33 -5.98
N SER A 40 -1.33 -10.82 -5.63
CA SER A 40 -0.04 -11.34 -6.09
C SER A 40 0.87 -11.70 -4.92
N LYS A 41 1.83 -12.59 -5.17
CA LYS A 41 2.97 -12.84 -4.29
C LYS A 41 4.19 -12.19 -4.94
N GLU A 42 4.71 -11.15 -4.28
CA GLU A 42 5.84 -10.38 -4.80
C GLU A 42 7.19 -11.05 -4.46
N CYS A 43 7.34 -11.57 -3.24
CA CYS A 43 8.52 -12.34 -2.86
C CYS A 43 8.21 -13.40 -1.80
N GLY A 44 9.24 -14.18 -1.42
CA GLY A 44 9.22 -15.14 -0.32
C GLY A 44 9.34 -14.49 1.05
N THR A 45 10.06 -15.16 1.95
CA THR A 45 10.31 -14.63 3.30
C THR A 45 11.08 -13.33 3.23
N HIS A 46 10.59 -12.32 3.96
CA HIS A 46 11.13 -10.97 3.92
C HIS A 46 10.97 -10.27 5.26
N VAL A 47 11.74 -9.19 5.46
CA VAL A 47 11.61 -8.28 6.59
C VAL A 47 11.08 -6.93 6.11
N VAL A 48 10.24 -6.31 6.95
CA VAL A 48 9.60 -5.03 6.70
C VAL A 48 9.88 -4.07 7.86
N PRO A 49 10.97 -3.30 7.83
CA PRO A 49 11.11 -2.14 8.70
C PRO A 49 10.13 -1.03 8.27
N CYS A 50 9.50 -0.39 9.24
CA CYS A 50 8.62 0.76 9.04
C CYS A 50 8.96 1.88 10.03
N LEU A 51 8.93 3.12 9.55
CA LEU A 51 9.00 4.33 10.36
C LEU A 51 7.82 5.23 10.02
N SER A 52 7.14 5.75 11.05
CA SER A 52 6.00 6.65 10.91
C SER A 52 6.23 7.94 11.68
N LEU A 53 5.98 9.06 11.03
CA LEU A 53 6.06 10.41 11.58
C LEU A 53 4.70 11.09 11.42
N GLY A 54 4.04 11.37 12.55
CA GLY A 54 2.72 12.01 12.59
C GLY A 54 2.78 13.46 13.08
N TYR A 55 2.01 14.35 12.46
CA TYR A 55 1.77 15.70 12.93
C TYR A 55 0.32 16.11 12.67
N GLY A 56 -0.48 16.14 13.72
CA GLY A 56 -1.93 16.35 13.60
C GLY A 56 -2.57 15.26 12.73
N ASN A 57 -3.22 15.69 11.66
CA ASN A 57 -3.88 14.78 10.72
C ASN A 57 -2.97 14.29 9.58
N LEU A 58 -1.72 14.75 9.53
CA LEU A 58 -0.74 14.38 8.52
C LEU A 58 0.16 13.27 9.05
N THR A 59 0.40 12.24 8.24
CA THR A 59 1.35 11.17 8.55
C THR A 59 2.24 10.90 7.35
N LEU A 60 3.55 10.78 7.59
CA LEU A 60 4.53 10.29 6.64
C LEU A 60 5.04 8.94 7.12
N GLN A 61 4.90 7.92 6.30
CA GLN A 61 5.42 6.58 6.58
C GLN A 61 6.46 6.17 5.53
N SER A 62 7.47 5.42 5.96
CA SER A 62 8.41 4.75 5.08
C SER A 62 8.43 3.27 5.41
N TYR A 63 8.37 2.44 4.38
CA TYR A 63 8.46 0.99 4.46
C TYR A 63 9.65 0.51 3.65
N GLY A 64 10.36 -0.49 4.18
CA GLY A 64 11.32 -1.26 3.40
C GLY A 64 10.82 -2.70 3.27
N PHE A 65 11.02 -3.32 2.12
CA PHE A 65 10.80 -4.76 1.93
C PHE A 65 12.10 -5.37 1.44
N ILE A 66 12.63 -6.33 2.20
CA ILE A 66 13.91 -6.96 1.89
C ILE A 66 13.73 -8.47 2.01
N SER A 67 13.74 -9.16 0.86
CA SER A 67 13.65 -10.62 0.85
C SER A 67 14.95 -11.26 1.35
N PHE A 68 14.85 -12.40 2.03
CA PHE A 68 16.01 -13.08 2.62
C PHE A 68 16.92 -13.73 1.57
N ASP A 69 16.39 -14.04 0.41
CA ASP A 69 17.16 -14.50 -0.76
C ASP A 69 17.89 -13.36 -1.51
N GLY A 70 17.54 -12.09 -1.18
CA GLY A 70 18.14 -10.91 -1.78
C GLY A 70 17.58 -10.54 -3.16
N ASP A 71 16.63 -11.29 -3.69
CA ASP A 71 16.07 -11.10 -5.02
C ASP A 71 15.08 -9.94 -5.13
N TYR A 72 14.49 -9.55 -4.00
CA TYR A 72 13.51 -8.46 -3.93
C TYR A 72 13.92 -7.41 -2.89
N LYS A 73 13.90 -6.15 -3.31
CA LYS A 73 14.09 -4.98 -2.44
C LYS A 73 13.10 -3.90 -2.86
N GLU A 74 12.46 -3.28 -1.88
CA GLU A 74 11.55 -2.17 -2.12
C GLU A 74 11.67 -1.14 -1.00
N ILE A 75 11.51 0.12 -1.34
CA ILE A 75 11.33 1.21 -0.40
C ILE A 75 10.13 2.02 -0.82
N ASP A 76 9.21 2.20 0.12
CA ASP A 76 7.97 2.92 -0.09
C ASP A 76 7.90 4.15 0.80
N TRP A 77 7.24 5.16 0.28
CA TRP A 77 6.83 6.34 1.03
C TRP A 77 5.33 6.52 0.89
N ASP A 78 4.66 6.79 2.00
CA ASP A 78 3.24 7.10 2.04
C ASP A 78 3.03 8.39 2.83
N LEU A 79 2.53 9.42 2.15
CA LEU A 79 2.09 10.66 2.76
C LEU A 79 0.57 10.64 2.83
N SER A 80 0.01 10.64 4.03
CA SER A 80 -1.43 10.57 4.26
C SER A 80 -1.96 11.77 5.05
N TYR A 81 -3.22 12.11 4.77
CA TYR A 81 -3.99 13.11 5.50
C TYR A 81 -5.35 12.55 5.85
N SER A 82 -5.70 12.58 7.15
CA SER A 82 -6.95 12.03 7.68
C SER A 82 -7.93 13.13 8.05
N VAL A 83 -9.20 12.99 7.67
CA VAL A 83 -10.27 13.90 8.04
C VAL A 83 -11.58 13.15 8.24
N GLY A 84 -12.09 13.14 9.47
CA GLY A 84 -13.26 12.36 9.85
C GLY A 84 -13.03 10.86 9.61
N GLU A 85 -13.87 10.26 8.79
CA GLU A 85 -13.80 8.83 8.42
C GLU A 85 -13.04 8.57 7.11
N PHE A 86 -12.45 9.62 6.52
CA PHE A 86 -11.67 9.55 5.28
C PHE A 86 -10.18 9.72 5.54
N SER A 87 -9.37 9.02 4.75
CA SER A 87 -7.96 9.34 4.56
C SER A 87 -7.60 9.38 3.08
N PHE A 88 -6.69 10.28 2.75
CA PHE A 88 -6.17 10.50 1.40
C PHE A 88 -4.68 10.27 1.45
N HIS A 89 -4.15 9.47 0.52
CA HIS A 89 -2.74 9.13 0.51
C HIS A 89 -2.13 9.42 -0.85
N LEU A 90 -0.85 9.73 -0.82
CA LEU A 90 0.03 9.72 -1.98
C LEU A 90 1.21 8.82 -1.64
N ALA A 91 1.27 7.69 -2.30
CA ALA A 91 2.32 6.70 -2.11
C ALA A 91 3.30 6.70 -3.28
N ASP A 92 4.55 6.35 -3.00
CA ASP A 92 5.62 6.13 -3.97
C ASP A 92 6.30 4.81 -3.65
N TYR A 93 6.25 3.86 -4.58
CA TYR A 93 6.81 2.53 -4.48
C TYR A 93 8.04 2.44 -5.37
N TYR A 94 9.19 2.06 -4.82
CA TYR A 94 10.42 1.81 -5.57
C TYR A 94 10.89 0.39 -5.34
N ALA A 95 10.43 -0.52 -6.20
CA ALA A 95 10.77 -1.93 -6.14
C ALA A 95 11.93 -2.28 -7.07
N ARG A 96 12.76 -3.23 -6.62
CA ARG A 96 13.86 -3.82 -7.37
C ARG A 96 13.86 -5.33 -7.23
N LEU A 97 13.76 -6.00 -8.37
CA LEU A 97 14.02 -7.44 -8.47
C LEU A 97 15.38 -7.65 -9.13
N SER A 98 16.05 -8.75 -8.81
CA SER A 98 17.31 -9.14 -9.45
C SER A 98 17.19 -9.29 -10.97
N SER A 99 15.98 -9.60 -11.47
CA SER A 99 15.66 -9.73 -12.89
C SER A 99 15.42 -8.40 -13.63
N TYR A 100 15.36 -7.26 -12.92
CA TYR A 100 15.11 -5.98 -13.56
C TYR A 100 16.32 -5.52 -14.38
N THR A 101 16.06 -5.17 -15.65
CA THR A 101 17.06 -4.64 -16.57
C THR A 101 17.15 -3.12 -16.57
N THR A 102 16.18 -2.43 -15.92
CA THR A 102 16.18 -0.98 -15.76
C THR A 102 17.37 -0.53 -14.93
N PRO A 103 18.11 0.52 -15.31
CA PRO A 103 19.22 1.04 -14.52
C PRO A 103 18.81 1.40 -13.10
N GLU A 104 19.71 1.18 -12.12
CA GLU A 104 19.51 1.58 -10.75
C GLU A 104 19.70 3.09 -10.61
N ASN A 105 18.61 3.84 -10.66
CA ASN A 105 18.60 5.28 -10.40
C ASN A 105 17.37 5.67 -9.61
N TYR A 106 17.51 5.70 -8.28
CA TYR A 106 16.44 6.09 -7.37
C TYR A 106 15.86 7.49 -7.67
N PHE A 107 16.65 8.40 -8.22
CA PHE A 107 16.20 9.76 -8.50
C PHE A 107 15.66 9.95 -9.93
N SER A 108 15.53 8.88 -10.72
CA SER A 108 14.92 8.95 -12.04
C SER A 108 13.42 8.70 -11.97
N PHE A 109 12.63 9.69 -12.36
CA PHE A 109 11.18 9.60 -12.54
C PHE A 109 10.79 9.64 -14.02
N ARG A 110 11.76 9.41 -14.92
CA ARG A 110 11.53 9.46 -16.35
C ARG A 110 10.84 8.18 -16.82
N LYS A 111 9.88 8.33 -17.74
CA LYS A 111 9.19 7.22 -18.38
C LYS A 111 10.18 6.27 -19.04
N GLY A 112 10.07 4.98 -18.75
CA GLY A 112 10.93 3.92 -19.26
C GLY A 112 12.32 3.80 -18.60
N GLU A 113 12.66 4.74 -17.70
CA GLU A 113 13.91 4.73 -16.93
C GLU A 113 13.69 4.59 -15.43
N THR A 114 12.44 4.65 -14.98
CA THR A 114 12.09 4.62 -13.57
C THR A 114 11.52 3.26 -13.15
N ASN A 115 11.79 2.89 -11.90
CA ASN A 115 11.08 1.83 -11.18
C ASN A 115 10.10 2.40 -10.13
N HIS A 116 9.94 3.72 -10.09
CA HIS A 116 8.95 4.34 -9.23
C HIS A 116 7.54 4.13 -9.78
N ILE A 117 6.63 3.71 -8.90
CA ILE A 117 5.19 3.72 -9.16
C ILE A 117 4.57 4.61 -8.11
N GLN A 118 3.88 5.68 -8.56
CA GLN A 118 3.17 6.59 -7.65
C GLN A 118 1.68 6.31 -7.68
N GLU A 119 1.06 6.34 -6.52
CA GLU A 119 -0.33 5.99 -6.34
C GLU A 119 -1.08 7.02 -5.51
N ALA A 120 -2.27 7.39 -5.98
CA ALA A 120 -3.25 8.13 -5.19
C ALA A 120 -4.25 7.16 -4.59
N ILE A 121 -4.53 7.33 -3.27
CA ILE A 121 -5.38 6.42 -2.51
C ILE A 121 -6.42 7.23 -1.76
N ILE A 122 -7.66 6.73 -1.74
CA ILE A 122 -8.76 7.24 -0.92
C ILE A 122 -9.28 6.09 -0.08
N CYS A 123 -9.31 6.27 1.24
CA CYS A 123 -9.87 5.31 2.18
C CYS A 123 -11.10 5.91 2.87
N TYR A 124 -12.11 5.11 3.06
CA TYR A 124 -13.25 5.39 3.91
C TYR A 124 -13.42 4.25 4.90
N GLU A 125 -13.30 4.56 6.19
CA GLU A 125 -13.46 3.59 7.29
C GLU A 125 -14.34 4.22 8.38
N PRO A 126 -15.66 3.92 8.37
CA PRO A 126 -16.60 4.49 9.33
C PRO A 126 -16.39 3.92 10.73
N GLN A 127 -16.33 4.78 11.74
CA GLN A 127 -16.05 4.39 13.13
C GLN A 127 -17.11 3.45 13.74
N LYS A 128 -18.34 3.49 13.24
CA LYS A 128 -19.48 2.75 13.82
C LYS A 128 -19.79 1.45 13.10
N LEU A 129 -19.17 1.17 11.98
CA LEU A 129 -19.47 0.02 11.14
C LEU A 129 -18.19 -0.76 10.85
N PRO A 130 -18.23 -2.10 10.91
CA PRO A 130 -17.03 -2.93 10.76
C PRO A 130 -16.68 -3.18 9.30
N PHE A 131 -16.51 -2.11 8.52
CA PHE A 131 -16.07 -2.20 7.14
C PHE A 131 -15.15 -1.03 6.77
N ALA A 132 -14.38 -1.21 5.69
CA ALA A 132 -13.65 -0.15 5.03
C ALA A 132 -13.76 -0.31 3.51
N ILE A 133 -13.61 0.78 2.79
CA ILE A 133 -13.51 0.80 1.33
C ILE A 133 -12.30 1.61 0.95
N ARG A 134 -11.45 1.05 0.09
CA ARG A 134 -10.24 1.72 -0.39
C ARG A 134 -10.25 1.75 -1.91
N TRP A 135 -9.95 2.92 -2.46
CA TRP A 135 -9.74 3.12 -3.89
C TRP A 135 -8.30 3.53 -4.14
N PHE A 136 -7.67 2.86 -5.06
CA PHE A 136 -6.26 3.05 -5.42
C PHE A 136 -6.16 3.34 -6.92
N THR A 137 -5.28 4.25 -7.31
CA THR A 137 -5.01 4.55 -8.72
C THR A 137 -3.55 4.90 -8.92
N PHE A 138 -2.86 4.17 -9.78
CA PHE A 138 -1.50 4.53 -10.20
C PHE A 138 -1.55 5.80 -11.05
N VAL A 139 -0.87 6.83 -10.59
CA VAL A 139 -0.82 8.14 -11.27
C VAL A 139 0.47 8.34 -12.05
N HIS A 140 1.50 7.53 -11.76
CA HIS A 140 2.79 7.53 -12.45
C HIS A 140 3.43 6.14 -12.36
N GLY A 141 4.33 5.81 -13.31
CA GLY A 141 5.11 4.57 -13.31
C GLY A 141 4.43 3.39 -14.00
N ASP A 142 3.12 3.39 -14.11
CA ASP A 142 2.35 2.38 -14.81
C ASP A 142 1.90 2.89 -16.19
N TRP A 143 2.47 2.33 -17.26
CA TRP A 143 2.31 2.83 -18.62
C TRP A 143 1.60 1.80 -19.50
N LEU A 144 0.65 2.26 -20.31
CA LEU A 144 0.01 1.39 -21.31
C LEU A 144 1.05 0.88 -22.32
N PRO A 145 1.19 -0.45 -22.47
CA PRO A 145 2.02 -0.99 -23.53
C PRO A 145 1.40 -0.70 -24.91
N GLN A 146 2.21 -0.41 -25.91
CA GLN A 146 1.80 -0.24 -27.29
C GLN A 146 2.24 -1.44 -28.14
N ASP A 147 1.58 -1.63 -29.29
CA ASP A 147 1.82 -2.77 -30.18
C ASP A 147 3.26 -2.79 -30.75
N ASP A 148 3.91 -1.64 -30.84
CA ASP A 148 5.30 -1.50 -31.27
C ASP A 148 6.33 -1.72 -30.15
N GLY A 149 5.88 -2.13 -28.96
CA GLY A 149 6.72 -2.35 -27.78
C GLY A 149 7.11 -1.07 -27.03
N THR A 150 6.66 0.10 -27.46
CA THR A 150 6.89 1.35 -26.74
C THR A 150 5.91 1.53 -25.59
N LEU A 151 6.24 2.44 -24.66
CA LEU A 151 5.37 2.81 -23.54
C LEU A 151 4.45 3.96 -23.98
N GLY A 152 3.14 3.77 -23.84
CA GLY A 152 2.12 4.77 -24.12
C GLY A 152 1.93 5.80 -23.01
N ARG A 153 0.73 6.31 -22.85
CA ARG A 153 0.33 7.21 -21.74
C ARG A 153 0.26 6.44 -20.43
N ALA A 154 0.15 7.14 -19.30
CA ALA A 154 -0.18 6.52 -18.01
C ALA A 154 -1.49 5.72 -18.13
N SER A 155 -1.51 4.51 -17.56
CA SER A 155 -2.66 3.61 -17.64
C SER A 155 -3.75 4.00 -16.67
N PHE A 156 -3.39 4.64 -15.54
CA PHE A 156 -4.27 4.89 -14.40
C PHE A 156 -4.93 3.61 -13.90
N SER A 157 -4.15 2.50 -13.84
CA SER A 157 -4.61 1.25 -13.27
C SER A 157 -5.22 1.46 -11.90
N SER A 158 -6.47 1.08 -11.76
CA SER A 158 -7.23 1.33 -10.53
C SER A 158 -7.66 0.02 -9.88
N TYR A 159 -7.67 0.04 -8.55
CA TYR A 159 -8.03 -1.09 -7.72
C TYR A 159 -8.99 -0.64 -6.64
N LEU A 160 -10.07 -1.37 -6.45
CA LEU A 160 -11.06 -1.15 -5.40
C LEU A 160 -11.02 -2.31 -4.42
N GLU A 161 -10.92 -2.00 -3.13
CA GLU A 161 -10.84 -2.99 -2.07
C GLU A 161 -11.82 -2.68 -0.92
N PRO A 162 -13.02 -3.25 -0.94
CA PRO A 162 -13.84 -3.38 0.25
C PRO A 162 -13.25 -4.40 1.22
N GLU A 163 -13.34 -4.08 2.50
CA GLU A 163 -13.02 -4.92 3.65
C GLU A 163 -14.21 -4.97 4.58
N ILE A 164 -14.54 -6.16 5.07
CA ILE A 164 -15.37 -6.34 6.27
C ILE A 164 -14.52 -6.99 7.35
N TYR A 165 -14.74 -6.60 8.61
CA TYR A 165 -13.94 -7.16 9.68
C TYR A 165 -14.74 -7.42 10.94
N HIS A 166 -14.20 -8.27 11.79
CA HIS A 166 -14.71 -8.54 13.13
C HIS A 166 -13.59 -8.41 14.16
N MET A 167 -13.86 -7.64 15.23
CA MET A 167 -12.97 -7.52 16.37
C MET A 167 -13.43 -8.51 17.44
N PHE A 168 -12.66 -9.58 17.69
CA PHE A 168 -12.92 -10.51 18.80
C PHE A 168 -12.53 -9.88 20.15
N THR A 169 -11.44 -9.11 20.14
CA THR A 169 -10.94 -8.31 21.25
C THR A 169 -10.35 -7.01 20.67
N PRO A 170 -10.03 -5.99 21.49
CA PRO A 170 -9.32 -4.81 20.98
C PRO A 170 -8.02 -5.12 20.22
N ASN A 171 -7.44 -6.30 20.49
CA ASN A 171 -6.16 -6.73 19.93
C ASN A 171 -6.29 -7.80 18.85
N SER A 172 -7.51 -8.28 18.53
CA SER A 172 -7.73 -9.41 17.63
C SER A 172 -8.74 -9.05 16.56
N ARG A 173 -8.29 -8.94 15.31
CA ARG A 173 -9.09 -8.59 14.13
C ARG A 173 -9.05 -9.71 13.09
N LEU A 174 -10.21 -10.13 12.64
CA LEU A 174 -10.38 -10.98 11.46
C LEU A 174 -10.98 -10.12 10.35
N SER A 175 -10.32 -10.08 9.20
CA SER A 175 -10.70 -9.28 8.04
C SER A 175 -10.91 -10.16 6.83
N LEU A 176 -11.94 -9.86 6.05
CA LEU A 176 -12.18 -10.39 4.71
C LEU A 176 -12.11 -9.25 3.70
N PHE A 177 -11.19 -9.37 2.75
CA PHE A 177 -10.99 -8.42 1.66
C PHE A 177 -11.52 -9.00 0.36
N CYS A 178 -12.11 -8.13 -0.47
CA CYS A 178 -12.49 -8.45 -1.84
C CYS A 178 -11.95 -7.35 -2.76
N GLY A 179 -10.84 -7.60 -3.42
CA GLY A 179 -10.18 -6.63 -4.27
C GLY A 179 -10.41 -6.87 -5.75
N ALA A 180 -10.74 -5.80 -6.48
CA ALA A 180 -10.99 -5.85 -7.91
C ALA A 180 -10.16 -4.82 -8.67
N SER A 181 -9.57 -5.25 -9.79
CA SER A 181 -9.09 -4.33 -10.82
C SER A 181 -10.29 -3.67 -11.47
N ILE A 182 -10.29 -2.35 -11.47
CA ILE A 182 -11.29 -1.52 -12.13
C ILE A 182 -10.58 -0.84 -13.31
N PHE A 183 -11.15 -0.93 -14.49
CA PHE A 183 -10.56 -0.50 -15.73
C PHE A 183 -9.37 -1.34 -16.20
N LYS A 184 -9.08 -1.25 -17.48
CA LYS A 184 -7.97 -1.97 -18.13
C LYS A 184 -6.62 -1.41 -17.66
N GLY A 185 -5.82 -2.24 -17.02
CA GLY A 185 -4.56 -1.80 -16.40
C GLY A 185 -3.62 -2.93 -16.04
N GLY A 186 -2.54 -2.60 -15.36
CA GLY A 186 -1.45 -3.50 -14.99
C GLY A 186 -1.89 -4.71 -14.16
N TYR A 187 -2.89 -4.56 -13.30
CA TYR A 187 -3.41 -5.66 -12.47
C TYR A 187 -3.95 -6.85 -13.27
N THR A 188 -4.44 -6.60 -14.49
CA THR A 188 -4.93 -7.62 -15.42
C THR A 188 -4.03 -7.78 -16.65
N SER A 189 -2.79 -7.29 -16.59
CA SER A 189 -1.86 -7.25 -17.72
C SER A 189 -2.51 -6.60 -18.95
N TYR A 190 -3.32 -5.57 -18.74
CA TYR A 190 -4.04 -4.79 -19.76
C TYR A 190 -5.01 -5.61 -20.63
N THR A 191 -5.49 -6.77 -20.15
CA THR A 191 -6.34 -7.65 -20.95
C THR A 191 -7.82 -7.52 -20.62
N ARG A 192 -8.19 -7.05 -19.42
CA ARG A 192 -9.58 -6.94 -18.96
C ARG A 192 -9.83 -5.61 -18.26
N ASP A 193 -11.05 -5.09 -18.45
CA ASP A 193 -11.53 -3.87 -17.78
C ASP A 193 -11.90 -4.12 -16.32
N PHE A 194 -12.39 -5.33 -16.00
CA PHE A 194 -12.77 -5.70 -14.64
C PHE A 194 -12.37 -7.14 -14.33
N ALA A 195 -11.78 -7.34 -13.15
CA ALA A 195 -11.54 -8.67 -12.60
C ALA A 195 -11.44 -8.63 -11.08
N ILE A 196 -12.04 -9.60 -10.40
CA ILE A 196 -11.76 -9.86 -8.99
C ILE A 196 -10.37 -10.53 -8.95
N ILE A 197 -9.40 -9.86 -8.35
CA ILE A 197 -8.00 -10.31 -8.32
C ILE A 197 -7.52 -10.64 -6.92
N ASN A 198 -8.27 -10.26 -5.88
CA ASN A 198 -7.91 -10.52 -4.49
C ASN A 198 -9.14 -10.92 -3.67
N LEU A 199 -9.09 -12.11 -3.09
CA LEU A 199 -9.96 -12.51 -1.98
C LEU A 199 -9.02 -12.94 -0.86
N GLU A 200 -9.02 -12.19 0.25
CA GLU A 200 -8.08 -12.47 1.35
C GLU A 200 -8.82 -12.56 2.67
N LEU A 201 -8.52 -13.62 3.42
CA LEU A 201 -8.88 -13.76 4.81
C LEU A 201 -7.62 -13.52 5.64
N ARG A 202 -7.66 -12.51 6.52
CA ARG A 202 -6.53 -12.11 7.36
C ARG A 202 -6.94 -12.07 8.82
N TYR A 203 -6.17 -12.74 9.66
CA TYR A 203 -6.26 -12.62 11.10
C TYR A 203 -5.02 -11.94 11.63
N ARG A 204 -5.19 -10.88 12.43
CA ARG A 204 -4.11 -10.18 13.12
C ARG A 204 -4.40 -10.12 14.61
N HIS A 205 -3.39 -10.40 15.42
CA HIS A 205 -3.44 -10.33 16.87
C HIS A 205 -2.22 -9.59 17.40
N HIS A 206 -2.41 -8.71 18.38
CA HIS A 206 -1.33 -8.00 19.04
C HIS A 206 -1.17 -8.54 20.46
N LEU A 207 0.05 -8.91 20.84
CA LEU A 207 0.44 -9.15 22.22
C LEU A 207 1.01 -7.83 22.74
N ASP A 208 0.32 -7.21 23.70
CA ASP A 208 0.72 -5.92 24.27
C ASP A 208 1.68 -6.13 25.44
N PHE A 209 2.75 -5.34 25.45
CA PHE A 209 3.72 -5.20 26.53
C PHE A 209 3.86 -3.70 26.88
N ASP A 210 4.52 -3.39 27.99
CA ASP A 210 4.58 -2.00 28.52
C ASP A 210 5.16 -0.99 27.52
N HIS A 211 6.10 -1.39 26.68
CA HIS A 211 6.83 -0.48 25.80
C HIS A 211 6.82 -0.88 24.32
N PHE A 212 6.24 -2.02 24.00
CA PHE A 212 6.18 -2.53 22.63
C PHE A 212 5.00 -3.48 22.45
N ARG A 213 4.67 -3.78 21.20
CA ARG A 213 3.69 -4.81 20.83
C ARG A 213 4.34 -5.85 19.93
N ILE A 214 3.82 -7.06 19.98
CA ILE A 214 4.17 -8.11 19.03
C ILE A 214 2.95 -8.37 18.15
N PRO A 215 2.92 -7.89 16.91
CA PRO A 215 1.92 -8.28 15.93
C PRO A 215 2.17 -9.71 15.46
N LEU A 216 1.11 -10.49 15.47
CA LEU A 216 1.03 -11.83 14.86
C LEU A 216 0.00 -11.77 13.74
N GLN A 217 0.35 -12.25 12.57
CA GLN A 217 -0.55 -12.25 11.42
C GLN A 217 -0.55 -13.60 10.72
N ILE A 218 -1.71 -14.02 10.25
CA ILE A 218 -1.86 -15.08 9.27
C ILE A 218 -2.85 -14.61 8.21
N SER A 219 -2.56 -14.87 6.94
CA SER A 219 -3.43 -14.54 5.83
C SER A 219 -3.46 -15.64 4.79
N TYR A 220 -4.66 -15.87 4.24
CA TYR A 220 -4.88 -16.73 3.09
C TYR A 220 -5.48 -15.88 1.96
N MET A 221 -4.77 -15.82 0.85
CA MET A 221 -5.11 -15.00 -0.30
C MET A 221 -5.34 -15.87 -1.54
N ILE A 222 -6.41 -15.57 -2.28
CA ILE A 222 -6.76 -16.20 -3.54
C ILE A 222 -6.85 -15.12 -4.61
N ASN A 223 -6.25 -15.36 -5.78
CA ASN A 223 -6.51 -14.58 -6.97
C ASN A 223 -7.39 -15.38 -7.93
N PRO A 224 -8.71 -15.11 -8.02
CA PRO A 224 -9.62 -15.84 -8.89
C PRO A 224 -9.30 -15.67 -10.38
N TYR A 225 -8.80 -14.48 -10.76
CA TYR A 225 -8.45 -14.18 -12.14
C TYR A 225 -7.23 -14.98 -12.61
N ARG A 226 -6.18 -15.07 -11.78
CA ARG A 226 -4.95 -15.84 -12.08
C ARG A 226 -5.04 -17.31 -11.66
N LYS A 227 -6.11 -17.71 -10.93
CA LYS A 227 -6.33 -19.05 -10.38
C LYS A 227 -5.19 -19.51 -9.47
N THR A 228 -4.69 -18.62 -8.64
CA THR A 228 -3.59 -18.86 -7.71
C THR A 228 -4.01 -18.58 -6.28
N SER A 229 -3.35 -19.18 -5.32
CA SER A 229 -3.57 -18.91 -3.89
C SER A 229 -2.27 -19.03 -3.10
N TRP A 230 -2.22 -18.33 -1.97
CA TRP A 230 -1.05 -18.28 -1.09
C TRP A 230 -1.48 -18.18 0.36
N LEU A 231 -0.65 -18.78 1.23
CA LEU A 231 -0.72 -18.63 2.66
C LEU A 231 0.52 -17.87 3.13
N SER A 232 0.34 -16.92 4.05
CA SER A 232 1.45 -16.21 4.69
C SER A 232 1.20 -16.10 6.18
N ALA A 233 2.28 -16.13 6.96
CA ALA A 233 2.27 -15.83 8.38
C ALA A 233 3.35 -14.79 8.66
N GLY A 234 3.11 -13.93 9.64
CA GLY A 234 4.05 -12.88 10.02
C GLY A 234 4.10 -12.66 11.53
N VAL A 235 5.22 -12.15 11.97
CA VAL A 235 5.49 -11.72 13.34
C VAL A 235 6.40 -10.50 13.31
N GLY A 236 6.28 -9.64 14.30
CA GLY A 236 7.12 -8.45 14.37
C GLY A 236 7.22 -7.85 15.76
N ILE A 237 7.70 -6.62 15.80
CA ILE A 237 7.71 -5.75 16.98
C ILE A 237 7.32 -4.34 16.53
N GLU A 238 6.43 -3.70 17.29
CA GLU A 238 5.99 -2.32 17.12
C GLU A 238 6.34 -1.51 18.37
N PHE A 239 6.78 -0.25 18.22
CA PHE A 239 7.21 0.64 19.32
C PHE A 239 6.92 2.12 19.02
#